data_54cf211235fc6fadb06f5ec2e9d80b35
#
_entry.id   54cf211235fc6fadb06f5ec2e9d80b35
#
_cell.length_a   1.000
_cell.length_b   1.000
_cell.length_c   1.000
_cell.angle_alpha   90.00
_cell.angle_beta   90.00
_cell.angle_gamma   90.00
#
_symmetry.space_group_name_H-M   'P 1'
#
loop_
_entity.id
_entity.type
_entity.pdbx_description
1 polymer ?
#
loop_
_entity_poly.entity_id
_entity_poly.type
_entity_poly.pdbx_seq_one_letter_code
_entity_poly.pdbx_strand_id
1 'polypeptide(L)'
;KEVKYGKNSRIDIFVDNPDGENSYIEVKSVTLSRYKQLSEFPDSITSRGSKHLLELSEMSKKGNKCYLIYLVQRSDVTKFSIAKDIDQEYYENSLIAKKYGVNFFAYKCNVTKKGIDILNKLEIIEN
;
A
#
# COMPACT_ATOMS: atom_id res chain seq x y z
N LYS A 1 -12.76 -6.39 -6.28
CA LYS A 1 -12.83 -7.83 -6.38
C LYS A 1 -11.47 -8.46 -6.16
N GLU A 2 -11.37 -9.38 -5.22
CA GLU A 2 -10.11 -10.03 -4.93
C GLU A 2 -9.75 -11.05 -6.00
N VAL A 3 -8.48 -11.05 -6.40
CA VAL A 3 -7.94 -12.01 -7.34
C VAL A 3 -6.66 -12.58 -6.74
N LYS A 4 -6.48 -13.88 -6.84
CA LYS A 4 -5.29 -14.53 -6.30
C LYS A 4 -4.07 -14.18 -7.14
N TYR A 5 -2.99 -13.81 -6.48
CA TYR A 5 -1.71 -13.55 -7.13
C TYR A 5 -0.59 -14.11 -6.25
N GLY A 6 0.59 -14.35 -6.84
CA GLY A 6 1.66 -15.02 -6.13
C GLY A 6 1.23 -16.43 -5.75
N LYS A 7 1.87 -17.01 -4.73
CA LYS A 7 1.61 -18.39 -4.34
C LYS A 7 0.39 -18.53 -3.44
N ASN A 8 0.26 -17.67 -2.44
CA ASN A 8 -0.77 -17.80 -1.42
C ASN A 8 -1.39 -16.47 -1.04
N SER A 9 -1.27 -15.47 -1.89
CA SER A 9 -1.75 -14.13 -1.59
C SER A 9 -2.88 -13.74 -2.52
N ARG A 10 -3.61 -12.74 -2.08
CA ARG A 10 -4.69 -12.16 -2.86
C ARG A 10 -4.43 -10.68 -3.02
N ILE A 11 -4.89 -10.14 -4.14
CA ILE A 11 -4.87 -8.73 -4.40
C ILE A 11 -6.27 -8.19 -4.17
N ASP A 12 -6.36 -6.93 -3.73
CA ASP A 12 -7.66 -6.31 -3.48
C ASP A 12 -8.37 -5.95 -4.77
N ILE A 13 -7.62 -5.47 -5.77
CA ILE A 13 -8.20 -5.07 -7.05
C ILE A 13 -7.29 -5.54 -8.17
N PHE A 14 -7.89 -6.20 -9.15
CA PHE A 14 -7.20 -6.60 -10.38
C PHE A 14 -7.89 -5.92 -11.56
N VAL A 15 -7.10 -5.25 -12.40
CA VAL A 15 -7.61 -4.59 -13.60
C VAL A 15 -6.99 -5.28 -14.82
N ASP A 16 -7.84 -5.90 -15.63
CA ASP A 16 -7.44 -6.58 -16.85
C ASP A 16 -7.59 -5.61 -18.01
N ASN A 17 -6.47 -5.20 -18.60
CA ASN A 17 -6.47 -4.24 -19.69
C ASN A 17 -6.44 -4.96 -21.04
N PRO A 18 -7.23 -4.50 -22.03
CA PRO A 18 -7.29 -5.15 -23.34
C PRO A 18 -5.96 -5.17 -24.10
N ASP A 19 -5.04 -4.27 -23.76
CA ASP A 19 -3.72 -4.22 -24.42
C ASP A 19 -2.71 -5.18 -23.80
N GLY A 20 -3.15 -6.05 -22.90
CA GLY A 20 -2.31 -7.07 -22.30
C GLY A 20 -1.54 -6.63 -21.06
N GLU A 21 -1.67 -5.38 -20.64
CA GLU A 21 -1.02 -4.88 -19.44
C GLU A 21 -1.98 -4.90 -18.26
N ASN A 22 -1.76 -5.83 -17.33
CA ASN A 22 -2.63 -5.97 -16.17
C ASN A 22 -2.14 -5.13 -15.01
N SER A 23 -3.08 -4.66 -14.20
CA SER A 23 -2.77 -3.88 -13.01
C SER A 23 -3.22 -4.62 -11.76
N TYR A 24 -2.35 -4.61 -10.75
CA TYR A 24 -2.61 -5.24 -9.45
C TYR A 24 -2.51 -4.16 -8.38
N ILE A 25 -3.57 -4.01 -7.61
CA ILE A 25 -3.67 -2.96 -6.60
C ILE A 25 -3.93 -3.58 -5.25
N GLU A 26 -3.01 -3.39 -4.33
CA GLU A 26 -3.15 -3.80 -2.93
C GLU A 26 -3.52 -2.58 -2.12
N VAL A 27 -4.56 -2.67 -1.28
CA VAL A 27 -5.04 -1.55 -0.46
C VAL A 27 -4.82 -1.88 1.00
N LYS A 28 -4.24 -0.94 1.74
CA LYS A 28 -4.03 -1.07 3.18
C LYS A 28 -4.78 0.06 3.89
N SER A 29 -5.51 -0.31 4.94
CA SER A 29 -6.20 0.65 5.78
C SER A 29 -5.24 1.15 6.87
N VAL A 30 -5.20 2.45 7.09
CA VAL A 30 -4.23 3.07 7.99
C VAL A 30 -4.94 4.00 8.96
N THR A 31 -4.64 3.83 10.26
CA THR A 31 -5.19 4.71 11.29
C THR A 31 -4.14 5.22 12.26
N LEU A 32 -2.93 4.66 12.25
CA LEU A 32 -1.87 5.01 13.18
C LEU A 32 -1.32 6.42 12.94
N SER A 33 -1.20 7.19 14.00
CA SER A 33 -0.50 8.47 13.97
C SER A 33 0.17 8.68 15.32
N ARG A 34 1.49 8.52 15.36
CA ARG A 34 2.28 8.70 16.59
C ARG A 34 2.89 10.08 16.67
N TYR A 35 2.96 10.78 15.55
CA TYR A 35 3.57 12.10 15.45
C TYR A 35 2.60 13.05 14.79
N LYS A 36 2.71 14.32 15.13
CA LYS A 36 1.78 15.33 14.63
C LYS A 36 1.75 15.36 13.10
N GLN A 37 0.55 15.31 12.54
CA GLN A 37 0.29 15.40 11.10
C GLN A 37 0.86 14.25 10.27
N LEU A 38 1.41 13.21 10.91
CA LEU A 38 2.02 12.08 10.23
C LEU A 38 1.26 10.79 10.53
N SER A 39 0.79 10.12 9.50
CA SER A 39 0.23 8.78 9.62
C SER A 39 1.28 7.76 9.19
N GLU A 40 1.19 6.55 9.74
CA GLU A 40 2.20 5.52 9.51
C GLU A 40 1.59 4.14 9.35
N PHE A 41 2.31 3.28 8.66
CA PHE A 41 1.98 1.86 8.52
C PHE A 41 3.28 1.06 8.55
N PRO A 42 3.31 -0.14 9.15
CA PRO A 42 2.22 -0.79 9.86
C PRO A 42 2.10 -0.32 11.32
N ASP A 43 1.00 -0.69 11.97
CA ASP A 43 0.82 -0.38 13.39
C ASP A 43 1.40 -1.47 14.30
N SER A 44 1.78 -2.61 13.73
CA SER A 44 2.45 -3.72 14.41
C SER A 44 3.18 -4.53 13.35
N ILE A 45 3.98 -5.51 13.79
CA ILE A 45 4.71 -6.37 12.85
C ILE A 45 3.70 -7.14 12.00
N THR A 46 3.89 -7.09 10.68
CA THR A 46 3.00 -7.73 9.72
C THR A 46 3.78 -8.60 8.73
N SER A 47 3.98 -9.86 9.07
CA SER A 47 4.64 -10.79 8.16
C SER A 47 3.83 -10.97 6.87
N ARG A 48 2.50 -10.92 6.97
CA ARG A 48 1.63 -11.00 5.80
C ARG A 48 1.85 -9.81 4.88
N GLY A 49 1.94 -8.60 5.44
CA GLY A 49 2.19 -7.40 4.64
C GLY A 49 3.53 -7.45 3.93
N SER A 50 4.57 -7.92 4.62
CA SER A 50 5.89 -8.09 4.02
C SER A 50 5.87 -9.07 2.86
N LYS A 51 5.15 -10.18 3.03
CA LYS A 51 4.99 -11.17 1.98
C LYS A 51 4.28 -10.58 0.76
N HIS A 52 3.24 -9.78 0.98
CA HIS A 52 2.50 -9.13 -0.11
C HIS A 52 3.41 -8.19 -0.90
N LEU A 53 4.29 -7.45 -0.22
CA LEU A 53 5.24 -6.55 -0.89
C LEU A 53 6.15 -7.34 -1.83
N LEU A 54 6.67 -8.47 -1.38
CA LEU A 54 7.55 -9.28 -2.21
C LEU A 54 6.81 -9.88 -3.40
N GLU A 55 5.55 -10.27 -3.21
CA GLU A 55 4.77 -10.83 -4.30
C GLU A 55 4.41 -9.76 -5.34
N LEU A 56 4.08 -8.54 -4.91
CA LEU A 56 3.89 -7.43 -5.85
C LEU A 56 5.18 -7.14 -6.61
N SER A 57 6.33 -7.23 -5.94
CA SER A 57 7.63 -7.04 -6.59
C SER A 57 7.83 -8.04 -7.72
N GLU A 58 7.48 -9.31 -7.49
CA GLU A 58 7.60 -10.34 -8.52
C GLU A 58 6.66 -10.08 -9.69
N MET A 59 5.43 -9.66 -9.41
CA MET A 59 4.48 -9.33 -10.47
C MET A 59 4.96 -8.13 -11.29
N SER A 60 5.54 -7.15 -10.64
CA SER A 60 6.09 -5.97 -11.31
C SER A 60 7.27 -6.34 -12.20
N LYS A 61 8.15 -7.24 -11.73
CA LYS A 61 9.27 -7.74 -12.54
C LYS A 61 8.79 -8.42 -13.83
N LYS A 62 7.62 -9.02 -13.79
CA LYS A 62 7.05 -9.70 -14.96
C LYS A 62 6.37 -8.75 -15.95
N GLY A 63 6.41 -7.45 -15.68
CA GLY A 63 5.87 -6.44 -16.57
C GLY A 63 4.46 -5.96 -16.23
N ASN A 64 3.89 -6.42 -15.12
CA ASN A 64 2.59 -5.94 -14.67
C ASN A 64 2.72 -4.60 -13.94
N LYS A 65 1.67 -3.80 -13.98
CA LYS A 65 1.60 -2.57 -13.21
C LYS A 65 1.09 -2.89 -11.81
N CYS A 66 1.87 -2.53 -10.80
CA CYS A 66 1.54 -2.85 -9.41
C CYS A 66 1.51 -1.58 -8.58
N TYR A 67 0.50 -1.52 -7.71
CA TYR A 67 0.25 -0.36 -6.86
C TYR A 67 -0.02 -0.81 -5.45
N LEU A 68 0.54 -0.08 -4.49
CA LEU A 68 0.20 -0.24 -3.09
C LEU A 68 -0.37 1.08 -2.62
N ILE A 69 -1.63 1.05 -2.17
CA ILE A 69 -2.34 2.25 -1.79
C ILE A 69 -2.68 2.19 -0.31
N TYR A 70 -2.23 3.20 0.43
CA TYR A 70 -2.56 3.35 1.84
C TYR A 70 -3.72 4.33 1.96
N LEU A 71 -4.84 3.86 2.51
CA LEU A 71 -6.01 4.68 2.76
C LEU A 71 -6.01 5.10 4.23
N VAL A 72 -5.65 6.35 4.46
CA VAL A 72 -5.47 6.89 5.81
C VAL A 72 -6.79 7.48 6.30
N GLN A 73 -7.38 6.82 7.30
CA GLN A 73 -8.69 7.17 7.83
C GLN A 73 -8.57 8.15 8.99
N ARG A 74 -7.85 9.25 8.74
CA ARG A 74 -7.65 10.32 9.72
C ARG A 74 -7.72 11.65 9.02
N SER A 75 -8.34 12.63 9.68
CA SER A 75 -8.47 13.99 9.13
C SER A 75 -7.32 14.91 9.55
N ASP A 76 -6.52 14.50 10.54
CA ASP A 76 -5.52 15.37 11.19
C ASP A 76 -4.10 15.16 10.65
N VAL A 77 -3.95 14.54 9.50
CA VAL A 77 -2.64 14.23 8.92
C VAL A 77 -2.48 14.86 7.54
N THR A 78 -1.23 15.15 7.19
CA THR A 78 -0.86 15.69 5.88
C THR A 78 0.22 14.86 5.20
N LYS A 79 0.85 13.92 5.94
CA LYS A 79 1.95 13.11 5.44
C LYS A 79 1.79 11.67 5.89
N PHE A 80 2.49 10.79 5.18
CA PHE A 80 2.50 9.35 5.47
C PHE A 80 3.93 8.83 5.40
N SER A 81 4.27 7.88 6.27
CA SER A 81 5.54 7.15 6.17
C SER A 81 5.39 5.71 6.60
N ILE A 82 6.33 4.88 6.17
CA ILE A 82 6.43 3.50 6.65
C ILE A 82 7.07 3.54 8.04
N ALA A 83 6.47 2.82 8.98
CA ALA A 83 6.94 2.79 10.38
C ALA A 83 8.10 1.80 10.52
N LYS A 84 9.27 2.23 10.11
CA LYS A 84 10.49 1.42 10.09
C LYS A 84 10.81 0.83 11.46
N ASP A 85 10.61 1.59 12.52
CA ASP A 85 10.91 1.15 13.88
C ASP A 85 9.91 0.13 14.41
N ILE A 86 8.72 0.05 13.82
CA ILE A 86 7.73 -0.95 14.21
C ILE A 86 7.99 -2.26 13.47
N ASP A 87 8.33 -2.18 12.17
CA ASP A 87 8.55 -3.37 11.35
C ASP A 87 9.65 -3.10 10.34
N GLN A 88 10.88 -3.47 10.72
CA GLN A 88 12.06 -3.26 9.88
C GLN A 88 11.96 -4.05 8.58
N GLU A 89 11.46 -5.28 8.64
CA GLU A 89 11.35 -6.13 7.45
C GLU A 89 10.37 -5.53 6.45
N TYR A 90 9.23 -5.04 6.93
CA TYR A 90 8.26 -4.40 6.05
C TYR A 90 8.88 -3.20 5.35
N TYR A 91 9.61 -2.39 6.09
CA TYR A 91 10.30 -1.23 5.52
C TYR A 91 11.27 -1.65 4.43
N GLU A 92 12.13 -2.64 4.71
CA GLU A 92 13.12 -3.11 3.74
C GLU A 92 12.45 -3.70 2.51
N ASN A 93 11.38 -4.46 2.68
CA ASN A 93 10.64 -5.01 1.56
C ASN A 93 9.93 -3.93 0.75
N SER A 94 9.55 -2.82 1.38
CA SER A 94 8.97 -1.69 0.65
C SER A 94 10.01 -1.04 -0.28
N LEU A 95 11.26 -0.98 0.16
CA LEU A 95 12.34 -0.47 -0.69
C LEU A 95 12.59 -1.38 -1.89
N ILE A 96 12.56 -2.69 -1.66
CA ILE A 96 12.70 -3.68 -2.75
C ILE A 96 11.56 -3.51 -3.75
N ALA A 97 10.34 -3.39 -3.26
CA ALA A 97 9.17 -3.23 -4.12
C ALA A 97 9.27 -1.97 -4.98
N LYS A 98 9.70 -0.86 -4.40
CA LYS A 98 9.91 0.38 -5.17
C LYS A 98 10.97 0.21 -6.23
N LYS A 99 12.06 -0.47 -5.89
CA LYS A 99 13.15 -0.73 -6.84
C LYS A 99 12.66 -1.50 -8.06
N TYR A 100 11.74 -2.42 -7.88
CA TYR A 100 11.23 -3.24 -8.97
C TYR A 100 9.97 -2.66 -9.63
N GLY A 101 9.60 -1.44 -9.31
CA GLY A 101 8.59 -0.72 -10.05
C GLY A 101 7.20 -0.68 -9.42
N VAL A 102 7.04 -1.18 -8.21
CA VAL A 102 5.76 -1.05 -7.51
C VAL A 102 5.55 0.43 -7.12
N ASN A 103 4.37 0.95 -7.45
CA ASN A 103 4.02 2.34 -7.17
C ASN A 103 3.31 2.45 -5.83
N PHE A 104 3.72 3.40 -5.01
CA PHE A 104 3.17 3.61 -3.67
C PHE A 104 2.42 4.94 -3.63
N PHE A 105 1.19 4.90 -3.12
CA PHE A 105 0.37 6.10 -2.93
C PHE A 105 -0.27 6.07 -1.55
N ALA A 106 -0.48 7.23 -0.98
CA ALA A 106 -1.22 7.37 0.26
C ALA A 106 -2.27 8.45 0.07
N TYR A 107 -3.48 8.18 0.54
CA TYR A 107 -4.59 9.12 0.43
C TYR A 107 -5.27 9.25 1.78
N LYS A 108 -5.60 10.49 2.13
CA LYS A 108 -6.49 10.75 3.25
C LYS A 108 -7.90 10.47 2.77
N CYS A 109 -8.67 9.73 3.57
CA CYS A 109 -10.01 9.35 3.17
C CYS A 109 -10.98 9.43 4.34
N ASN A 110 -12.27 9.45 4.01
CA ASN A 110 -13.35 9.41 4.97
C ASN A 110 -14.18 8.16 4.70
N VAL A 111 -14.41 7.35 5.75
CA VAL A 111 -15.16 6.11 5.62
C VAL A 111 -16.52 6.30 6.27
N THR A 112 -17.58 6.03 5.53
CA THR A 112 -18.95 6.11 6.01
C THR A 112 -19.69 4.83 5.63
N LYS A 113 -20.93 4.73 6.05
CA LYS A 113 -21.80 3.59 5.67
C LYS A 113 -22.02 3.51 4.16
N LYS A 114 -21.86 4.63 3.45
CA LYS A 114 -22.06 4.68 2.00
C LYS A 114 -20.82 4.35 1.20
N GLY A 115 -19.65 4.22 1.85
CA GLY A 115 -18.42 3.88 1.18
C GLY A 115 -17.25 4.73 1.64
N ILE A 116 -16.26 4.85 0.77
CA ILE A 116 -15.01 5.56 1.05
C ILE A 116 -14.91 6.78 0.13
N ASP A 117 -14.75 7.96 0.74
CA ASP A 117 -14.50 9.20 0.00
C ASP A 117 -13.02 9.52 0.08
N ILE A 118 -12.36 9.57 -1.06
CA ILE A 118 -10.96 9.98 -1.15
C ILE A 118 -10.94 11.51 -1.08
N LEU A 119 -10.23 12.05 -0.08
CA LEU A 119 -10.17 13.49 0.14
C LEU A 119 -8.99 14.13 -0.57
N ASN A 120 -7.78 13.66 -0.28
CA ASN A 120 -6.59 14.19 -0.95
C ASN A 120 -5.42 13.25 -0.79
N LYS A 121 -4.46 13.42 -1.70
CA LYS A 121 -3.22 12.64 -1.70
C LYS A 121 -2.31 13.15 -0.61
N LEU A 122 -1.65 12.23 0.09
CA LEU A 122 -0.67 12.56 1.11
C LEU A 122 0.73 12.39 0.55
N GLU A 123 1.62 13.26 0.97
CA GLU A 123 3.04 13.10 0.67
C GLU A 123 3.59 11.91 1.46
N ILE A 124 4.28 11.00 0.76
CA ILE A 124 4.97 9.88 1.41
C ILE A 124 6.39 10.34 1.70
N ILE A 125 6.74 10.40 2.98
CA ILE A 125 8.09 10.81 3.37
C ILE A 125 8.92 9.60 3.74
N GLU A 126 10.22 9.70 3.53
CA GLU A 126 11.15 8.63 3.89
C GLU A 126 11.69 8.87 5.30
N ASN A 127 11.92 7.78 6.01
CA ASN A 127 12.52 7.84 7.34
C ASN A 127 14.03 7.81 7.27
#